data_817c45ea108cb524f7519220b2def0af
#
_entry.id   817c45ea108cb524f7519220b2def0af
#
_cell.length_a   1.000
_cell.length_b   1.000
_cell.length_c   1.000
_cell.angle_alpha   90.00
_cell.angle_beta   90.00
_cell.angle_gamma   90.00
#
_symmetry.space_group_name_H-M   'P 1'
#
loop_
_entity.id
_entity.type
_entity.pdbx_description
1 polymer ?
#
loop_
_entity_poly.entity_id
_entity_poly.type
_entity_poly.pdbx_seq_one_letter_code
_entity_poly.pdbx_strand_id
1 'polypeptide(L)'
;MTTPEIRGVYPGSFDPPTIAHVAIAEAAVRAGALDRLDLAISRIAFGKDTARQAPAEVRGALVERLAATRPWLHVVVTDAQLIAEIAAGYDVVVMGADKWAQVRDPAWYDSVEQRDAALATLARVLVVPRPGFDVAGADVLDVPAHLAGVSSSAARAGRTELIAPECRPER
;
A
#
# COMPACT_ATOMS: atom_id res chain seq x y z
N MET A 1 -23.81 -21.85 -4.28
CA MET A 1 -22.90 -20.94 -5.00
C MET A 1 -22.08 -20.20 -3.96
N THR A 2 -20.78 -20.28 -4.02
CA THR A 2 -19.90 -19.46 -3.17
C THR A 2 -19.89 -18.04 -3.74
N THR A 3 -20.14 -17.05 -2.89
CA THR A 3 -19.92 -15.65 -3.25
C THR A 3 -18.45 -15.48 -3.62
N PRO A 4 -18.10 -14.79 -4.72
CA PRO A 4 -16.71 -14.55 -5.06
C PRO A 4 -16.03 -13.74 -3.96
N GLU A 5 -14.79 -14.10 -3.63
CA GLU A 5 -13.95 -13.41 -2.65
C GLU A 5 -13.63 -12.00 -3.14
N ILE A 6 -13.90 -10.99 -2.33
CA ILE A 6 -13.54 -9.58 -2.63
C ILE A 6 -12.11 -9.34 -2.16
N ARG A 7 -11.21 -9.07 -3.12
CA ARG A 7 -9.77 -8.96 -2.88
C ARG A 7 -9.29 -7.53 -3.07
N GLY A 8 -8.54 -7.05 -2.07
CA GLY A 8 -7.85 -5.78 -2.15
C GLY A 8 -6.33 -5.95 -2.23
N VAL A 9 -5.65 -4.93 -2.76
CA VAL A 9 -4.20 -4.81 -2.73
C VAL A 9 -3.77 -3.45 -2.20
N TYR A 10 -2.77 -3.46 -1.34
CA TYR A 10 -2.12 -2.26 -0.80
C TYR A 10 -0.64 -2.29 -1.15
N PRO A 11 -0.23 -1.66 -2.25
CA PRO A 11 1.17 -1.55 -2.63
C PRO A 11 1.95 -0.65 -1.69
N GLY A 12 3.12 -1.07 -1.25
CA GLY A 12 3.96 -0.27 -0.37
C GLY A 12 5.36 -0.83 -0.19
N SER A 13 6.24 -0.03 0.39
CA SER A 13 7.58 -0.48 0.73
C SER A 13 7.61 -1.27 2.03
N PHE A 14 6.79 -0.89 3.02
CA PHE A 14 6.70 -1.51 4.35
C PHE A 14 8.07 -1.75 4.99
N ASP A 15 8.89 -0.70 5.04
CA ASP A 15 10.29 -0.77 5.47
C ASP A 15 10.59 0.20 6.63
N PRO A 16 10.26 -0.16 7.87
CA PRO A 16 9.42 -1.28 8.29
C PRO A 16 7.91 -0.98 8.20
N PRO A 17 7.03 -1.97 8.38
CA PRO A 17 5.61 -1.73 8.60
C PRO A 17 5.37 -0.86 9.84
N THR A 18 4.46 0.11 9.73
CA THR A 18 4.16 1.05 10.82
C THR A 18 2.73 0.90 11.32
N ILE A 19 2.44 1.51 12.46
CA ILE A 19 1.08 1.58 13.01
C ILE A 19 0.09 2.24 12.03
N ALA A 20 0.55 3.17 11.17
CA ALA A 20 -0.29 3.77 10.13
C ALA A 20 -0.63 2.75 9.03
N HIS A 21 0.31 1.91 8.59
CA HIS A 21 0.03 0.87 7.62
C HIS A 21 -1.03 -0.11 8.11
N VAL A 22 -0.97 -0.49 9.40
CA VAL A 22 -1.98 -1.36 10.02
C VAL A 22 -3.34 -0.71 10.04
N ALA A 23 -3.43 0.56 10.49
CA ALA A 23 -4.69 1.29 10.53
C ALA A 23 -5.30 1.50 9.14
N ILE A 24 -4.48 1.77 8.12
CA ILE A 24 -4.90 1.88 6.72
C ILE A 24 -5.45 0.54 6.23
N ALA A 25 -4.74 -0.55 6.48
CA ALA A 25 -5.18 -1.89 6.10
C ALA A 25 -6.53 -2.26 6.72
N GLU A 26 -6.70 -2.03 8.02
CA GLU A 26 -7.95 -2.28 8.73
C GLU A 26 -9.10 -1.40 8.22
N ALA A 27 -8.84 -0.12 7.95
CA ALA A 27 -9.83 0.79 7.37
C ALA A 27 -10.24 0.34 5.96
N ALA A 28 -9.28 -0.10 5.14
CA ALA A 28 -9.53 -0.57 3.78
C ALA A 28 -10.40 -1.83 3.76
N VAL A 29 -10.13 -2.78 4.64
CA VAL A 29 -10.95 -4.01 4.78
C VAL A 29 -12.39 -3.65 5.10
N ARG A 30 -12.61 -2.71 6.05
CA ARG A 30 -13.96 -2.26 6.39
C ARG A 30 -14.64 -1.50 5.24
N ALA A 31 -13.95 -0.53 4.65
CA ALA A 31 -14.51 0.32 3.60
C ALA A 31 -14.77 -0.43 2.29
N GLY A 32 -13.90 -1.38 1.97
CA GLY A 32 -14.00 -2.22 0.78
C GLY A 32 -14.84 -3.47 0.94
N ALA A 33 -15.27 -3.80 2.17
CA ALA A 33 -15.87 -5.09 2.52
C ALA A 33 -15.00 -6.26 2.03
N LEU A 34 -13.67 -6.15 2.23
CA LEU A 34 -12.71 -7.12 1.69
C LEU A 34 -12.70 -8.41 2.51
N ASP A 35 -12.69 -9.53 1.82
CA ASP A 35 -12.42 -10.84 2.41
C ASP A 35 -10.90 -11.05 2.60
N ARG A 36 -10.10 -10.42 1.72
CA ARG A 36 -8.65 -10.50 1.72
C ARG A 36 -8.00 -9.18 1.29
N LEU A 37 -6.92 -8.81 1.97
CA LEU A 37 -6.04 -7.70 1.59
C LEU A 37 -4.60 -8.19 1.48
N ASP A 38 -4.00 -8.02 0.30
CA ASP A 38 -2.61 -8.31 0.06
C ASP A 38 -1.77 -7.03 0.20
N LEU A 39 -0.78 -7.01 1.11
CA LEU A 39 0.26 -6.00 1.11
C LEU A 39 1.30 -6.39 0.05
N ALA A 40 1.38 -5.60 -1.03
CA ALA A 40 2.23 -5.91 -2.17
C ALA A 40 3.55 -5.14 -2.10
N ILE A 41 4.65 -5.88 -2.09
CA ILE A 41 6.01 -5.36 -2.05
C ILE A 41 6.66 -5.59 -3.41
N SER A 42 6.97 -4.51 -4.13
CA SER A 42 7.80 -4.62 -5.33
C SER A 42 9.27 -4.79 -4.96
N ARG A 43 9.97 -5.71 -5.64
CA ARG A 43 11.44 -5.85 -5.54
C ARG A 43 12.15 -4.62 -6.06
N ILE A 44 11.55 -3.99 -7.10
CA ILE A 44 12.06 -2.77 -7.72
C ILE A 44 11.00 -1.69 -7.58
N ALA A 45 11.14 -0.82 -6.57
CA ALA A 45 10.19 0.28 -6.37
C ALA A 45 10.43 1.37 -7.41
N PHE A 46 9.42 1.62 -8.25
CA PHE A 46 9.46 2.66 -9.27
C PHE A 46 9.62 4.06 -8.63
N GLY A 47 10.60 4.83 -9.09
CA GLY A 47 10.83 6.20 -8.61
C GLY A 47 11.39 6.32 -7.18
N LYS A 48 11.89 5.25 -6.57
CA LYS A 48 12.53 5.28 -5.26
C LYS A 48 13.97 4.80 -5.32
N ASP A 49 14.84 5.43 -4.52
CA ASP A 49 16.18 4.91 -4.25
C ASP A 49 16.06 3.66 -3.38
N THR A 50 16.17 2.49 -4.01
CA THR A 50 16.09 1.19 -3.35
C THR A 50 17.37 0.83 -2.60
N ALA A 51 18.47 1.55 -2.81
CA ALA A 51 19.78 1.26 -2.19
C ALA A 51 19.74 1.36 -0.65
N ARG A 52 18.78 2.09 -0.09
CA ARG A 52 18.61 2.28 1.35
C ARG A 52 17.48 1.45 1.97
N GLN A 53 16.81 0.63 1.16
CA GLN A 53 15.71 -0.21 1.64
C GLN A 53 16.23 -1.62 1.95
N ALA A 54 15.63 -2.25 2.97
CA ALA A 54 15.85 -3.67 3.20
C ALA A 54 15.37 -4.50 1.98
N PRO A 55 15.98 -5.65 1.69
CA PRO A 55 15.51 -6.55 0.64
C PRO A 55 14.02 -6.84 0.74
N ALA A 56 13.34 -7.02 -0.39
CA ALA A 56 11.89 -7.24 -0.42
C ALA A 56 11.46 -8.45 0.40
N GLU A 57 12.25 -9.51 0.41
CA GLU A 57 12.02 -10.73 1.18
C GLU A 57 12.10 -10.47 2.68
N VAL A 58 13.02 -9.63 3.13
CA VAL A 58 13.13 -9.22 4.55
C VAL A 58 11.93 -8.40 4.96
N ARG A 59 11.51 -7.45 4.10
CA ARG A 59 10.30 -6.64 4.34
C ARG A 59 9.04 -7.49 4.34
N GLY A 60 8.98 -8.47 3.43
CA GLY A 60 7.90 -9.46 3.35
C GLY A 60 7.76 -10.28 4.62
N ALA A 61 8.87 -10.75 5.19
CA ALA A 61 8.87 -11.49 6.46
C ALA A 61 8.31 -10.65 7.64
N LEU A 62 8.55 -9.33 7.65
CA LEU A 62 7.92 -8.45 8.64
C LEU A 62 6.41 -8.33 8.43
N VAL A 63 5.94 -8.26 7.19
CA VAL A 63 4.50 -8.25 6.89
C VAL A 63 3.84 -9.58 7.25
N GLU A 64 4.51 -10.70 7.07
CA GLU A 64 4.02 -12.03 7.52
C GLU A 64 3.78 -12.06 9.03
N ARG A 65 4.60 -11.37 9.82
CA ARG A 65 4.36 -11.23 11.27
C ARG A 65 3.07 -10.49 11.58
N LEU A 66 2.70 -9.47 10.79
CA LEU A 66 1.38 -8.82 10.90
C LEU A 66 0.23 -9.77 10.52
N ALA A 67 0.44 -10.53 9.46
CA ALA A 67 -0.56 -11.46 8.93
C ALA A 67 -0.87 -12.61 9.91
N ALA A 68 0.11 -13.00 10.73
CA ALA A 68 -0.07 -14.08 11.72
C ALA A 68 -1.24 -13.84 12.70
N THR A 69 -1.62 -12.60 12.95
CA THR A 69 -2.73 -12.21 13.84
C THR A 69 -3.95 -11.67 13.10
N ARG A 70 -3.90 -11.63 11.75
CA ARG A 70 -4.95 -11.05 10.89
C ARG A 70 -5.23 -11.98 9.72
N PRO A 71 -6.20 -12.91 9.82
CA PRO A 71 -6.47 -13.93 8.77
C PRO A 71 -6.77 -13.36 7.39
N TRP A 72 -7.28 -12.14 7.33
CA TRP A 72 -7.58 -11.43 6.08
C TRP A 72 -6.35 -10.74 5.45
N LEU A 73 -5.22 -10.65 6.16
CA LEU A 73 -4.01 -9.97 5.70
C LEU A 73 -3.01 -10.99 5.13
N HIS A 74 -2.48 -10.68 3.95
CA HIS A 74 -1.47 -11.49 3.28
C HIS A 74 -0.34 -10.61 2.77
N VAL A 75 0.80 -11.21 2.39
CA VAL A 75 1.90 -10.53 1.73
C VAL A 75 2.12 -11.12 0.33
N VAL A 76 2.40 -10.24 -0.62
CA VAL A 76 2.82 -10.60 -1.97
C VAL A 76 4.10 -9.85 -2.31
N VAL A 77 5.13 -10.57 -2.71
CA VAL A 77 6.35 -9.97 -3.27
C VAL A 77 6.31 -10.14 -4.78
N THR A 78 6.50 -9.05 -5.52
CA THR A 78 6.31 -9.01 -6.97
C THR A 78 7.45 -8.26 -7.66
N ASP A 79 7.68 -8.56 -8.94
CA ASP A 79 8.57 -7.81 -9.82
C ASP A 79 7.86 -6.67 -10.57
N ALA A 80 6.52 -6.62 -10.50
CA ALA A 80 5.73 -5.53 -11.06
C ALA A 80 6.11 -4.19 -10.41
N GLN A 81 6.21 -3.15 -11.21
CA GLN A 81 6.66 -1.82 -10.77
C GLN A 81 5.53 -0.79 -10.79
N LEU A 82 4.68 -0.84 -11.81
CA LEU A 82 3.55 0.06 -11.93
C LEU A 82 2.39 -0.41 -11.04
N ILE A 83 1.72 0.54 -10.42
CA ILE A 83 0.54 0.25 -9.56
C ILE A 83 -0.53 -0.50 -10.35
N ALA A 84 -0.77 -0.14 -11.62
CA ALA A 84 -1.74 -0.83 -12.47
C ALA A 84 -1.40 -2.32 -12.68
N GLU A 85 -0.12 -2.65 -12.81
CA GLU A 85 0.34 -4.05 -12.92
C GLU A 85 0.16 -4.79 -11.59
N ILE A 86 0.51 -4.15 -10.48
CA ILE A 86 0.35 -4.73 -9.14
C ILE A 86 -1.14 -4.94 -8.82
N ALA A 87 -2.00 -4.02 -9.23
CA ALA A 87 -3.44 -4.05 -8.97
C ALA A 87 -4.22 -4.96 -9.92
N ALA A 88 -3.58 -5.54 -10.94
CA ALA A 88 -4.25 -6.40 -11.90
C ALA A 88 -4.92 -7.60 -11.22
N GLY A 89 -6.22 -7.77 -11.44
CA GLY A 89 -7.02 -8.87 -10.88
C GLY A 89 -7.49 -8.66 -9.43
N TYR A 90 -7.28 -7.47 -8.86
CA TYR A 90 -7.85 -7.08 -7.57
C TYR A 90 -9.11 -6.21 -7.76
N ASP A 91 -10.05 -6.33 -6.84
CA ASP A 91 -11.29 -5.55 -6.84
C ASP A 91 -11.09 -4.14 -6.28
N VAL A 92 -10.11 -3.99 -5.38
CA VAL A 92 -9.80 -2.72 -4.71
C VAL A 92 -8.29 -2.51 -4.63
N VAL A 93 -7.84 -1.30 -4.92
CA VAL A 93 -6.46 -0.87 -4.66
C VAL A 93 -6.44 0.26 -3.64
N VAL A 94 -5.50 0.17 -2.70
CA VAL A 94 -5.33 1.13 -1.59
C VAL A 94 -4.01 1.86 -1.75
N MET A 95 -4.01 3.17 -1.63
CA MET A 95 -2.78 3.97 -1.69
C MET A 95 -2.92 5.32 -0.98
N GLY A 96 -1.81 6.00 -0.73
CA GLY A 96 -1.81 7.39 -0.29
C GLY A 96 -2.10 8.36 -1.45
N ALA A 97 -2.58 9.56 -1.13
CA ALA A 97 -2.91 10.58 -2.13
C ALA A 97 -1.68 11.03 -2.95
N ASP A 98 -0.48 11.02 -2.35
CA ASP A 98 0.79 11.25 -3.03
C ASP A 98 1.08 10.20 -4.11
N LYS A 99 0.82 8.93 -3.82
CA LYS A 99 0.93 7.85 -4.80
C LYS A 99 -0.17 7.95 -5.86
N TRP A 100 -1.39 8.31 -5.48
CA TRP A 100 -2.48 8.52 -6.42
C TRP A 100 -2.17 9.65 -7.41
N ALA A 101 -1.56 10.75 -6.94
CA ALA A 101 -1.08 11.81 -7.81
C ALA A 101 -0.02 11.30 -8.81
N GLN A 102 0.94 10.48 -8.34
CA GLN A 102 1.96 9.87 -9.18
C GLN A 102 1.35 8.95 -10.25
N VAL A 103 0.38 8.11 -9.89
CA VAL A 103 -0.29 7.19 -10.82
C VAL A 103 -1.04 7.94 -11.93
N ARG A 104 -1.54 9.13 -11.66
CA ARG A 104 -2.24 9.99 -12.62
C ARG A 104 -1.31 10.88 -13.46
N ASP A 105 -0.07 11.07 -13.03
CA ASP A 105 0.88 11.94 -13.69
C ASP A 105 1.47 11.26 -14.95
N PRO A 106 1.23 11.82 -16.16
CA PRO A 106 1.73 11.25 -17.39
C PRO A 106 3.26 11.17 -17.47
N ALA A 107 3.98 11.95 -16.65
CA ALA A 107 5.45 11.91 -16.60
C ALA A 107 6.03 10.54 -16.19
N TRP A 108 5.22 9.68 -15.59
CA TRP A 108 5.62 8.32 -15.19
C TRP A 108 5.35 7.24 -16.24
N TYR A 109 4.88 7.63 -17.42
CA TYR A 109 4.52 6.73 -18.53
C TYR A 109 5.20 7.16 -19.80
N ASP A 110 5.31 6.28 -20.79
CA ASP A 110 5.87 6.60 -22.10
C ASP A 110 4.94 7.52 -22.90
N SER A 111 3.64 7.50 -22.61
CA SER A 111 2.65 8.38 -23.24
C SER A 111 1.42 8.61 -22.35
N VAL A 112 0.62 9.63 -22.70
CA VAL A 112 -0.67 9.92 -22.06
C VAL A 112 -1.64 8.75 -22.26
N GLU A 113 -1.63 8.12 -23.43
CA GLU A 113 -2.47 6.98 -23.78
C GLU A 113 -2.15 5.77 -22.88
N GLN A 114 -0.87 5.52 -22.60
CA GLN A 114 -0.47 4.46 -21.66
C GLN A 114 -0.97 4.76 -20.23
N ARG A 115 -0.84 6.02 -19.77
CA ARG A 115 -1.37 6.44 -18.49
C ARG A 115 -2.88 6.21 -18.43
N ASP A 116 -3.62 6.63 -19.44
CA ASP A 116 -5.08 6.49 -19.48
C ASP A 116 -5.50 5.03 -19.52
N ALA A 117 -4.80 4.19 -20.27
CA ALA A 117 -5.01 2.74 -20.28
C ALA A 117 -4.75 2.12 -18.91
N ALA A 118 -3.67 2.50 -18.23
CA ALA A 118 -3.34 2.03 -16.89
C ALA A 118 -4.43 2.40 -15.87
N LEU A 119 -4.89 3.66 -15.89
CA LEU A 119 -5.98 4.12 -15.02
C LEU A 119 -7.28 3.36 -15.27
N ALA A 120 -7.60 3.08 -16.54
CA ALA A 120 -8.81 2.35 -16.91
C ALA A 120 -8.82 0.89 -16.42
N THR A 121 -7.67 0.30 -16.11
CA THR A 121 -7.58 -1.06 -15.57
C THR A 121 -7.80 -1.12 -14.06
N LEU A 122 -7.68 0.01 -13.36
CA LEU A 122 -7.89 0.06 -11.92
C LEU A 122 -9.38 -0.12 -11.61
N ALA A 123 -9.69 -1.06 -10.73
CA ALA A 123 -11.04 -1.23 -10.21
C ALA A 123 -11.36 -0.09 -9.21
N ARG A 124 -11.86 -0.38 -8.04
CA ARG A 124 -12.12 0.63 -7.02
C ARG A 124 -10.81 1.11 -6.38
N VAL A 125 -10.62 2.43 -6.29
CA VAL A 125 -9.43 3.04 -5.68
C VAL A 125 -9.82 3.67 -4.33
N LEU A 126 -9.17 3.24 -3.25
CA LEU A 126 -9.28 3.83 -1.92
C LEU A 126 -8.02 4.64 -1.63
N VAL A 127 -8.18 5.92 -1.33
CA VAL A 127 -7.06 6.84 -1.14
C VAL A 127 -7.04 7.42 0.27
N VAL A 128 -5.90 7.30 0.94
CA VAL A 128 -5.62 7.98 2.20
C VAL A 128 -5.23 9.42 1.91
N PRO A 129 -5.96 10.43 2.42
CA PRO A 129 -5.63 11.83 2.20
C PRO A 129 -4.23 12.19 2.69
N ARG A 130 -3.57 13.05 1.93
CA ARG A 130 -2.28 13.65 2.30
C ARG A 130 -2.34 15.16 2.04
N PRO A 131 -1.81 16.01 2.94
CA PRO A 131 -1.78 17.45 2.69
C PRO A 131 -1.11 17.80 1.36
N GLY A 132 -1.76 18.67 0.58
CA GLY A 132 -1.24 19.14 -0.70
C GLY A 132 -1.51 18.24 -1.90
N PHE A 133 -2.21 17.11 -1.71
CA PHE A 133 -2.56 16.19 -2.80
C PHE A 133 -4.08 16.09 -2.98
N ASP A 134 -4.50 16.09 -4.23
CA ASP A 134 -5.89 15.88 -4.64
C ASP A 134 -6.27 14.39 -4.65
N VAL A 135 -7.52 14.11 -4.29
CA VAL A 135 -8.09 12.75 -4.25
C VAL A 135 -9.19 12.53 -5.30
N ALA A 136 -9.33 13.43 -6.27
CA ALA A 136 -10.36 13.32 -7.30
C ALA A 136 -10.28 11.98 -8.06
N GLY A 137 -11.42 11.36 -8.31
CA GLY A 137 -11.53 10.07 -9.00
C GLY A 137 -11.28 8.85 -8.13
N ALA A 138 -11.11 9.02 -6.81
CA ALA A 138 -10.97 7.93 -5.86
C ALA A 138 -11.92 8.09 -4.66
N ASP A 139 -12.19 7.00 -3.97
CA ASP A 139 -12.91 7.03 -2.69
C ASP A 139 -11.93 7.38 -1.56
N VAL A 140 -12.31 8.31 -0.72
CA VAL A 140 -11.48 8.73 0.42
C VAL A 140 -11.58 7.70 1.55
N LEU A 141 -10.42 7.22 2.00
CA LEU A 141 -10.31 6.32 3.13
C LEU A 141 -10.13 7.11 4.42
N ASP A 142 -11.05 6.93 5.35
CA ASP A 142 -10.98 7.58 6.66
C ASP A 142 -9.99 6.83 7.58
N VAL A 143 -8.94 7.54 7.98
CA VAL A 143 -7.89 7.04 8.87
C VAL A 143 -7.65 8.05 9.98
N PRO A 144 -7.39 7.62 11.23
CA PRO A 144 -7.19 8.53 12.34
C PRO A 144 -6.16 9.62 12.07
N ALA A 145 -6.53 10.87 12.28
CA ALA A 145 -5.71 12.05 11.93
C ALA A 145 -4.32 12.06 12.61
N HIS A 146 -4.20 11.50 13.81
CA HIS A 146 -2.91 11.41 14.52
C HIS A 146 -1.88 10.50 13.83
N LEU A 147 -2.30 9.68 12.86
CA LEU A 147 -1.41 8.82 12.07
C LEU A 147 -0.87 9.49 10.80
N ALA A 148 -1.34 10.70 10.46
CA ALA A 148 -0.96 11.39 9.22
C ALA A 148 0.56 11.65 9.10
N GLY A 149 1.26 11.83 10.22
CA GLY A 149 2.73 12.02 10.25
C GLY A 149 3.55 10.73 10.41
N VAL A 150 2.90 9.58 10.50
CA VAL A 150 3.58 8.30 10.70
C VAL A 150 4.13 7.79 9.37
N SER A 151 5.42 7.49 9.32
CA SER A 151 6.08 6.97 8.13
C SER A 151 7.19 5.98 8.49
N SER A 152 7.51 5.07 7.57
CA SER A 152 8.66 4.17 7.70
C SER A 152 9.98 4.94 7.78
N SER A 153 10.10 6.08 7.09
CA SER A 153 11.29 6.93 7.16
C SER A 153 11.51 7.50 8.56
N ALA A 154 10.46 7.97 9.22
CA ALA A 154 10.52 8.43 10.61
C ALA A 154 10.88 7.29 11.58
N ALA A 155 10.33 6.09 11.35
CA ALA A 155 10.65 4.91 12.13
C ALA A 155 12.14 4.52 11.99
N ARG A 156 12.69 4.53 10.77
CA ARG A 156 14.13 4.29 10.53
C ARG A 156 15.04 5.38 11.12
N ALA A 157 14.53 6.62 11.25
CA ALA A 157 15.26 7.72 11.87
C ALA A 157 15.30 7.64 13.41
N GLY A 158 14.83 6.54 14.01
CA GLY A 158 14.91 6.28 15.44
C GLY A 158 13.57 6.31 16.19
N ARG A 159 12.46 6.65 15.51
CA ARG A 159 11.12 6.64 16.11
C ARG A 159 10.51 5.23 16.09
N THR A 160 11.12 4.32 16.84
CA THR A 160 10.75 2.89 16.84
C THR A 160 9.33 2.63 17.39
N GLU A 161 8.77 3.56 18.16
CA GLU A 161 7.38 3.50 18.61
C GLU A 161 6.36 3.55 17.44
N LEU A 162 6.77 4.05 16.27
CA LEU A 162 5.94 4.08 15.07
C LEU A 162 5.89 2.74 14.34
N ILE A 163 6.81 1.83 14.62
CA ILE A 163 6.82 0.49 14.04
C ILE A 163 5.60 -0.29 14.58
N ALA A 164 4.93 -1.03 13.71
CA ALA A 164 3.88 -1.94 14.13
C ALA A 164 4.40 -2.88 15.24
N PRO A 165 3.68 -3.08 16.34
CA PRO A 165 4.17 -3.82 17.49
C PRO A 165 4.76 -5.19 17.16
N GLU A 166 4.13 -5.93 16.26
CA GLU A 166 4.54 -7.26 15.80
C GLU A 166 5.87 -7.24 15.01
N CYS A 167 6.25 -6.08 14.49
CA CYS A 167 7.44 -5.89 13.66
C CYS A 167 8.62 -5.27 14.41
N ARG A 168 8.45 -4.92 15.69
CA ARG A 168 9.52 -4.33 16.49
C ARG A 168 10.64 -5.33 16.72
N PRO A 169 11.91 -4.88 16.77
CA PRO A 169 13.02 -5.72 17.19
C PRO A 169 12.77 -6.28 18.61
N GLU A 170 13.14 -7.54 18.82
CA GLU A 170 13.20 -8.08 20.18
C GLU A 170 14.24 -7.29 20.99
N ARG A 171 13.90 -6.98 22.25
CA ARG A 171 14.80 -6.28 23.16
C ARG A 171 15.86 -7.23 23.71
#